data_5adf5d6f010b4f6ecc31a19576eeb404
#
_entry.id   5adf5d6f010b4f6ecc31a19576eeb404
#
_cell.length_a   1.000
_cell.length_b   1.000
_cell.length_c   1.000
_cell.angle_alpha   90.00
_cell.angle_beta   90.00
_cell.angle_gamma   90.00
#
_symmetry.space_group_name_H-M   'P 1'
#
loop_
_entity.id
_entity.type
_entity.pdbx_description
1 polymer ?
#
loop_
_entity_poly.entity_id
_entity_poly.type
_entity_poly.pdbx_seq_one_letter_code
_entity_poly.pdbx_strand_id
1 'polypeptide(L)'
;MTLVKVRLFAALRELAGSNEVEVEGSTVGEVVDALATRYGERFAGIARAGSVVVDGERASPEDPLTGSEAVAVLPPVSGGRR
;
A
#
# COMPACT_ATOMS: atom_id res chain seq x y z
N MET A 1 5.91 18.13 0.85
CA MET A 1 4.84 17.25 1.33
C MET A 1 4.19 16.59 0.15
N THR A 2 4.16 15.25 0.13
CA THR A 2 3.70 14.52 -1.03
C THR A 2 2.46 13.69 -0.67
N LEU A 3 1.33 14.00 -1.30
CA LEU A 3 0.12 13.20 -1.13
C LEU A 3 0.07 12.16 -2.24
N VAL A 4 -0.18 10.93 -1.84
CA VAL A 4 -0.19 9.80 -2.74
C VAL A 4 -1.55 9.12 -2.66
N LYS A 5 -2.16 8.86 -3.81
CA LYS A 5 -3.40 8.09 -3.86
C LYS A 5 -3.04 6.62 -3.95
N VAL A 6 -3.62 5.86 -3.04
CA VAL A 6 -3.30 4.44 -2.90
C VAL A 6 -4.56 3.63 -3.06
N ARG A 7 -4.53 2.67 -3.96
CA ARG A 7 -5.62 1.72 -4.13
C ARG A 7 -5.39 0.52 -3.24
N LEU A 8 -6.45 0.07 -2.62
CA LEU A 8 -6.40 -1.05 -1.68
C LEU A 8 -7.26 -2.19 -2.22
N PHE A 9 -6.83 -3.41 -1.98
CA PHE A 9 -7.51 -4.59 -2.52
C PHE A 9 -7.79 -5.59 -1.42
N ALA A 10 -8.87 -6.36 -1.60
CA ALA A 10 -9.24 -7.49 -0.77
C ALA A 10 -9.30 -7.11 0.71
N ALA A 11 -8.60 -7.84 1.57
CA ALA A 11 -8.66 -7.61 3.00
C ALA A 11 -8.23 -6.19 3.39
N LEU A 12 -7.28 -5.62 2.66
CA LEU A 12 -6.83 -4.25 2.95
C LEU A 12 -7.93 -3.24 2.71
N ARG A 13 -8.68 -3.42 1.63
CA ARG A 13 -9.81 -2.56 1.34
C ARG A 13 -10.87 -2.68 2.43
N GLU A 14 -11.12 -3.88 2.92
CA GLU A 14 -12.11 -4.09 3.95
C GLU A 14 -11.71 -3.47 5.27
N LEU A 15 -10.44 -3.59 5.63
CA LEU A 15 -9.96 -3.02 6.87
C LEU A 15 -9.96 -1.49 6.86
N ALA A 16 -9.69 -0.91 5.70
CA ALA A 16 -9.69 0.55 5.57
C ALA A 16 -11.09 1.11 5.37
N GLY A 17 -12.02 0.29 4.90
CA GLY A 17 -13.37 0.76 4.60
C GLY A 17 -13.45 1.53 3.30
N SER A 18 -12.43 1.45 2.46
CA SER A 18 -12.39 2.18 1.21
C SER A 18 -11.44 1.50 0.25
N ASN A 19 -11.72 1.61 -1.05
CA ASN A 19 -10.82 1.04 -2.05
C ASN A 19 -9.76 2.02 -2.53
N GLU A 20 -9.80 3.26 -2.06
CA GLU A 20 -8.78 4.25 -2.41
C GLU A 20 -8.65 5.24 -1.27
N VAL A 21 -7.41 5.52 -0.87
CA VAL A 21 -7.14 6.46 0.21
C VAL A 21 -5.97 7.35 -0.20
N GLU A 22 -5.86 8.50 0.46
CA GLU A 22 -4.73 9.40 0.27
C GLU A 22 -3.91 9.44 1.53
N VAL A 23 -2.59 9.33 1.38
CA VAL A 23 -1.67 9.43 2.51
C VAL A 23 -0.44 10.22 2.08
N GLU A 24 0.27 10.75 3.05
CA GLU A 24 1.51 11.45 2.81
C GLU A 24 2.68 10.48 2.84
N GLY A 25 3.61 10.67 1.90
CA GLY A 25 4.84 9.89 1.90
C GLY A 25 5.63 10.21 0.64
N SER A 26 6.93 10.29 0.77
CA SER A 26 7.80 10.53 -0.38
C SER A 26 8.50 9.26 -0.86
N THR A 27 8.31 8.16 -0.16
CA THR A 27 8.76 6.84 -0.63
C THR A 27 7.67 5.82 -0.39
N VAL A 28 7.80 4.68 -1.05
CA VAL A 28 6.84 3.57 -0.87
C VAL A 28 6.78 3.17 0.61
N GLY A 29 7.94 3.06 1.27
CA GLY A 29 7.98 2.70 2.67
C GLY A 29 7.24 3.68 3.56
N GLU A 30 7.39 4.97 3.29
CA GLU A 30 6.68 6.00 4.07
C GLU A 30 5.17 5.89 3.89
N VAL A 31 4.73 5.58 2.68
CA VAL A 31 3.31 5.41 2.41
C VAL A 31 2.76 4.21 3.19
N VAL A 32 3.50 3.10 3.18
CA VAL A 32 3.07 1.90 3.93
C VAL A 32 3.05 2.20 5.44
N ASP A 33 4.05 2.92 5.94
CA ASP A 33 4.09 3.29 7.36
C ASP A 33 2.92 4.20 7.72
N ALA A 34 2.58 5.14 6.86
CA ALA A 34 1.44 6.03 7.10
C ALA A 34 0.14 5.24 7.14
N LEU A 35 -0.02 4.28 6.25
CA LEU A 35 -1.21 3.42 6.25
C LEU A 35 -1.25 2.55 7.50
N ALA A 36 -0.10 2.05 7.94
CA ALA A 36 -0.02 1.23 9.14
C ALA A 36 -0.45 2.03 10.38
N THR A 37 0.01 3.27 10.47
CA THR A 37 -0.37 4.15 11.57
C THR A 37 -1.87 4.44 11.55
N ARG A 38 -2.42 4.62 10.36
CA ARG A 38 -3.82 5.01 10.19
C ARG A 38 -4.77 3.86 10.48
N TYR A 39 -4.45 2.65 10.05
CA TYR A 39 -5.37 1.51 10.10
C TYR A 39 -4.98 0.43 11.09
N GLY A 40 -3.78 0.50 11.67
CA GLY A 40 -3.40 -0.38 12.76
C GLY A 40 -2.57 -1.58 12.33
N GLU A 41 -2.24 -2.41 13.32
CA GLU A 41 -1.27 -3.49 13.13
C GLU A 41 -1.76 -4.58 12.20
N ARG A 42 -3.05 -4.86 12.21
CA ARG A 42 -3.58 -5.90 11.33
C ARG A 42 -3.40 -5.51 9.87
N PHE A 43 -3.73 -4.27 9.56
CA PHE A 43 -3.51 -3.74 8.21
C PHE A 43 -2.02 -3.78 7.88
N ALA A 44 -1.19 -3.32 8.80
CA ALA A 44 0.24 -3.26 8.57
C ALA A 44 0.83 -4.64 8.27
N GLY A 45 0.42 -5.65 9.02
CA GLY A 45 0.92 -7.00 8.81
C GLY A 45 0.57 -7.53 7.44
N ILE A 46 -0.67 -7.32 7.00
CA ILE A 46 -1.10 -7.77 5.69
C ILE A 46 -0.38 -7.01 4.58
N ALA A 47 -0.28 -5.70 4.73
CA ALA A 47 0.36 -4.86 3.71
C ALA A 47 1.84 -5.21 3.54
N ARG A 48 2.54 -5.43 4.66
CA ARG A 48 3.96 -5.75 4.61
C ARG A 48 4.24 -7.14 4.09
N ALA A 49 3.31 -8.06 4.30
CA ALA A 49 3.44 -9.40 3.73
C ALA A 49 3.09 -9.44 2.26
N GLY A 50 2.38 -8.43 1.79
CA GLY A 50 1.95 -8.36 0.39
C GLY A 50 2.94 -7.61 -0.48
N SER A 51 2.40 -6.89 -1.46
CA SER A 51 3.21 -6.17 -2.44
C SER A 51 2.68 -4.77 -2.66
N VAL A 52 3.59 -3.85 -3.01
CA VAL A 52 3.21 -2.53 -3.48
C VAL A 52 3.57 -2.45 -4.95
N VAL A 53 2.62 -1.98 -5.75
CA VAL A 53 2.80 -1.83 -7.19
C VAL A 53 2.68 -0.35 -7.52
N VAL A 54 3.65 0.17 -8.24
CA VAL A 54 3.67 1.58 -8.64
C VAL A 54 3.71 1.62 -10.15
N ASP A 55 2.68 2.22 -10.75
CA ASP A 55 2.56 2.34 -12.21
C ASP A 55 2.70 0.98 -12.90
N GLY A 56 2.12 -0.05 -12.28
CA GLY A 56 2.10 -1.39 -12.86
C GLY A 56 3.32 -2.23 -12.57
N GLU A 57 4.28 -1.72 -11.80
CA GLU A 57 5.49 -2.45 -11.50
C GLU A 57 5.67 -2.61 -10.00
N ARG A 58 6.20 -3.76 -9.61
CA ARG A 58 6.47 -4.02 -8.21
C ARG A 58 7.53 -3.06 -7.69
N ALA A 59 7.28 -2.49 -6.52
CA ALA A 59 8.12 -1.45 -5.98
C ALA A 59 8.79 -1.89 -4.67
N SER A 60 9.92 -1.26 -4.38
CA SER A 60 10.67 -1.47 -3.13
C SER A 60 10.38 -0.33 -2.17
N PRO A 61 10.55 -0.56 -0.86
CA PRO A 61 10.25 0.49 0.13
C PRO A 61 11.01 1.79 -0.09
N GLU A 62 12.21 1.72 -0.64
CA GLU A 62 13.03 2.92 -0.85
C GLU A 62 12.71 3.67 -2.14
N ASP A 63 11.80 3.13 -2.96
CA ASP A 63 11.46 3.80 -4.22
C ASP A 63 10.77 5.12 -3.96
N PRO A 64 11.22 6.20 -4.64
CA PRO A 64 10.62 7.51 -4.40
C PRO A 64 9.28 7.67 -5.09
N LEU A 65 8.44 8.52 -4.51
CA LEU A 65 7.12 8.84 -5.06
C LEU A 65 7.00 10.35 -5.19
N THR A 66 6.40 10.78 -6.30
CA THR A 66 6.17 12.20 -6.54
C THR A 66 4.74 12.61 -6.24
N GLY A 67 3.84 11.65 -6.09
CA GLY A 67 2.43 11.92 -5.85
C GLY A 67 1.55 11.73 -7.06
N SER A 68 2.17 11.55 -8.24
CA SER A 68 1.40 11.37 -9.47
C SER A 68 1.33 9.91 -9.92
N GLU A 69 1.99 9.02 -9.21
CA GLU A 69 2.00 7.60 -9.58
C GLU A 69 0.69 6.92 -9.17
N ALA A 70 0.38 5.85 -9.89
CA ALA A 70 -0.72 4.97 -9.52
C ALA A 70 -0.18 3.90 -8.57
N VAL A 71 -0.46 4.06 -7.27
CA VAL A 71 0.06 3.16 -6.24
C VAL A 71 -1.03 2.21 -5.80
N ALA A 72 -0.71 0.94 -5.72
CA ALA A 72 -1.63 -0.09 -5.24
C ALA A 72 -0.95 -0.95 -4.20
N VAL A 73 -1.66 -1.27 -3.13
CA VAL A 73 -1.17 -2.18 -2.10
C VAL A 73 -2.03 -3.44 -2.16
N LEU A 74 -1.36 -4.56 -2.31
CA LEU A 74 -2.01 -5.85 -2.51
C LEU A 74 -1.65 -6.78 -1.35
N PRO A 75 -2.62 -7.52 -0.84
CA PRO A 75 -2.31 -8.51 0.21
C PRO A 75 -1.50 -9.65 -0.37
N PRO A 76 -0.88 -10.47 0.49
CA PRO A 76 -0.13 -11.61 -0.01
C PRO A 76 -1.05 -12.61 -0.69
N VAL A 77 -0.52 -13.26 -1.71
CA VAL A 77 -1.24 -14.33 -2.39
C VAL A 77 -1.19 -15.57 -1.52
N SER A 78 -2.34 -16.10 -1.18
CA SER A 78 -2.38 -17.30 -0.36
C SER A 78 -2.38 -18.54 -1.23
N GLY A 79 -1.74 -19.59 -0.76
CA GLY A 79 -1.80 -20.90 -1.34
C GLY A 79 -1.10 -21.01 -2.67
N GLY A 80 -0.33 -20.49 -2.93
CA GLY A 80 0.38 -20.62 -4.18
C GLY A 80 0.32 -21.94 -4.89
N ARG A 81 -0.12 -22.30 -4.71
CA ARG A 81 0.02 -23.01 -5.27
C ARG A 81 -0.09 -23.64 -5.84
N ARG A 82 -0.17 -23.80 -6.17
CA ARG A 82 -0.43 -24.43 -6.71
C ARG A 82 -0.56 -24.68 -7.26
#